data_a8fa4992bcde1b5faa8adb567243fe02
#
_entry.id   a8fa4992bcde1b5faa8adb567243fe02
#
_cell.length_a   1.000
_cell.length_b   1.000
_cell.length_c   1.000
_cell.angle_alpha   90.00
_cell.angle_beta   90.00
_cell.angle_gamma   90.00
#
_symmetry.space_group_name_H-M   'P 1'
#
loop_
_entity.id
_entity.type
_entity.pdbx_description
1 polymer ?
#
loop_
_entity_poly.entity_id
_entity_poly.type
_entity_poly.pdbx_seq_one_letter_code
_entity_poly.pdbx_strand_id
1 'polypeptide(L)'
;MKQNQCKLIKMLSASLIFFCFFSGIFAQNEAECEKAVQALAEACNEKSVTNLLPYLAEDFSIAGQSGNRAKAILQQLLAGVGTVISYEKTESLMEDGKLILKYSIEYSQVGKKESVFIFNKDNLIVEAELMKIKVKTLSSEERTIEYNTNKITSIPFIFAGNLPLVDVLLEGESRLFLLDSGAPFSILNSKYIEGLNTGTKKLGSFQDVSGNVSSPNMDITNVKELEFAGSKIKNQKIVVLDMTRLEQSLKTNGIYGLIGYDMLKEYDVFLDYQKKRLTLIRPDSYDSFIKANTLKVDSKIPCKMAGHIPAIEVSIGNKIYKLGLDTGAEFNLLDSFYFNELEPSLTNKEKTELSGAGGIKQEIYQAELKTMKIGGKTYKNVKTVFSDISHLRKKPDSYDGLLGYPFFSAQPTLISYKRGEIILFK
;
A
#
# COMPACT_ATOMS: atom_id res chain seq x y z
N MET A 1 -7.93 -3.54 69.60
CA MET A 1 -8.27 -4.29 68.40
C MET A 1 -9.65 -3.98 67.78
N LYS A 2 -10.45 -3.01 68.29
CA LYS A 2 -11.80 -2.69 67.74
C LYS A 2 -11.87 -1.38 66.93
N GLN A 3 -10.83 -0.60 66.83
CA GLN A 3 -10.83 0.65 66.06
C GLN A 3 -10.33 0.57 64.59
N ASN A 4 -9.66 -0.52 64.23
CA ASN A 4 -9.13 -0.70 62.87
C ASN A 4 -10.10 -1.40 61.90
N GLN A 5 -11.14 -2.04 62.38
CA GLN A 5 -12.14 -2.67 61.47
C GLN A 5 -13.17 -1.68 60.92
N CYS A 6 -13.42 -0.55 61.61
CA CYS A 6 -14.39 0.44 61.17
C CYS A 6 -13.86 1.36 60.04
N LYS A 7 -12.51 1.51 59.89
CA LYS A 7 -11.90 2.27 58.80
C LYS A 7 -11.81 1.50 57.48
N LEU A 8 -11.74 0.16 57.54
CA LEU A 8 -11.65 -0.67 56.33
C LEU A 8 -13.00 -0.79 55.61
N ILE A 9 -14.09 -0.82 56.38
CA ILE A 9 -15.46 -0.90 55.82
C ILE A 9 -15.88 0.42 55.17
N LYS A 10 -15.41 1.58 55.63
CA LYS A 10 -15.68 2.89 55.01
C LYS A 10 -14.85 3.14 53.75
N MET A 11 -13.69 2.52 53.55
CA MET A 11 -12.93 2.62 52.29
C MET A 11 -13.48 1.70 51.19
N LEU A 12 -14.03 0.55 51.56
CA LEU A 12 -14.65 -0.37 50.60
C LEU A 12 -16.00 0.13 50.06
N SER A 13 -16.77 0.89 50.88
CA SER A 13 -18.05 1.47 50.41
C SER A 13 -17.86 2.68 49.50
N ALA A 14 -16.76 3.44 49.64
CA ALA A 14 -16.47 4.58 48.72
C ALA A 14 -15.95 4.11 47.35
N SER A 15 -15.23 2.99 47.29
CA SER A 15 -14.78 2.43 45.98
C SER A 15 -15.90 1.77 45.18
N LEU A 16 -16.92 1.22 45.85
CA LEU A 16 -18.04 0.57 45.15
C LEU A 16 -19.02 1.60 44.52
N ILE A 17 -19.17 2.79 45.11
CA ILE A 17 -20.05 3.83 44.60
C ILE A 17 -19.40 4.56 43.39
N PHE A 18 -18.07 4.61 43.31
CA PHE A 18 -17.38 5.22 42.17
C PHE A 18 -17.38 4.35 40.90
N PHE A 19 -17.46 3.01 41.06
CA PHE A 19 -17.51 2.06 39.95
C PHE A 19 -18.87 1.97 39.26
N CYS A 20 -19.97 2.23 40.00
CA CYS A 20 -21.32 2.19 39.40
C CYS A 20 -21.71 3.47 38.65
N PHE A 21 -21.04 4.62 38.90
CA PHE A 21 -21.34 5.85 38.14
C PHE A 21 -20.61 5.93 36.79
N PHE A 22 -19.49 5.21 36.61
CA PHE A 22 -18.77 5.20 35.34
C PHE A 22 -19.38 4.25 34.32
N SER A 23 -19.99 3.15 34.73
CA SER A 23 -20.60 2.17 33.84
C SER A 23 -21.88 2.66 33.15
N GLY A 24 -22.60 3.59 33.74
CA GLY A 24 -23.84 4.12 33.15
C GLY A 24 -23.63 5.11 31.98
N ILE A 25 -22.55 5.87 32.01
CA ILE A 25 -22.23 6.84 30.94
C ILE A 25 -21.66 6.13 29.71
N PHE A 26 -20.87 5.06 29.93
CA PHE A 26 -20.30 4.27 28.83
C PHE A 26 -21.35 3.42 28.10
N ALA A 27 -22.30 2.85 28.82
CA ALA A 27 -23.35 2.02 28.24
C ALA A 27 -24.28 2.84 27.29
N GLN A 28 -24.52 4.10 27.62
CA GLN A 28 -25.40 4.96 26.82
C GLN A 28 -24.75 5.36 25.47
N ASN A 29 -23.47 5.66 25.47
CA ASN A 29 -22.73 5.97 24.24
C ASN A 29 -22.54 4.72 23.35
N GLU A 30 -22.28 3.57 23.95
CA GLU A 30 -22.11 2.31 23.24
C GLU A 30 -23.38 1.87 22.50
N ALA A 31 -24.55 2.01 23.11
CA ALA A 31 -25.82 1.68 22.49
C ALA A 31 -26.14 2.52 21.24
N GLU A 32 -25.77 3.80 21.22
CA GLU A 32 -25.91 4.63 20.03
C GLU A 32 -24.90 4.23 18.93
N CYS A 33 -23.67 3.87 19.29
CA CYS A 33 -22.69 3.37 18.35
C CYS A 33 -23.07 2.01 17.74
N GLU A 34 -23.74 1.14 18.49
CA GLU A 34 -24.26 -0.14 17.99
C GLU A 34 -25.31 0.04 16.88
N LYS A 35 -26.12 1.11 16.92
CA LYS A 35 -27.05 1.44 15.83
C LYS A 35 -26.32 1.73 14.52
N ALA A 36 -25.13 2.32 14.56
CA ALA A 36 -24.34 2.54 13.38
C ALA A 36 -23.84 1.22 12.76
N VAL A 37 -23.51 0.23 13.59
CA VAL A 37 -23.13 -1.11 13.10
C VAL A 37 -24.36 -1.85 12.53
N GLN A 38 -25.52 -1.68 13.12
CA GLN A 38 -26.78 -2.19 12.54
C GLN A 38 -27.06 -1.54 11.18
N ALA A 39 -26.95 -0.22 11.08
CA ALA A 39 -27.10 0.50 9.80
C ALA A 39 -26.10 0.04 8.72
N LEU A 40 -24.89 -0.36 9.13
CA LEU A 40 -23.92 -0.97 8.21
C LEU A 40 -24.43 -2.33 7.69
N ALA A 41 -24.97 -3.18 8.58
CA ALA A 41 -25.50 -4.47 8.16
C ALA A 41 -26.67 -4.30 7.17
N GLU A 42 -27.55 -3.33 7.41
CA GLU A 42 -28.64 -2.96 6.51
C GLU A 42 -28.09 -2.44 5.16
N ALA A 43 -27.07 -1.56 5.20
CA ALA A 43 -26.41 -1.04 4.01
C ALA A 43 -25.76 -2.14 3.14
N CYS A 44 -25.17 -3.18 3.77
CA CYS A 44 -24.68 -4.36 3.06
C CYS A 44 -25.81 -5.11 2.36
N ASN A 45 -26.96 -5.27 3.02
CA ASN A 45 -28.10 -6.00 2.49
C ASN A 45 -28.77 -5.25 1.33
N GLU A 46 -28.86 -3.92 1.44
CA GLU A 46 -29.42 -3.03 0.44
C GLU A 46 -28.42 -2.65 -0.68
N LYS A 47 -27.14 -2.95 -0.50
CA LYS A 47 -26.04 -2.53 -1.37
C LYS A 47 -25.99 -1.00 -1.56
N SER A 48 -26.33 -0.26 -0.53
CA SER A 48 -26.44 1.19 -0.54
C SER A 48 -25.93 1.78 0.76
N VAL A 49 -25.10 2.83 0.67
CA VAL A 49 -24.58 3.57 1.83
C VAL A 49 -25.60 4.58 2.39
N THR A 50 -26.71 4.82 1.73
CA THR A 50 -27.61 5.95 2.01
C THR A 50 -28.04 5.99 3.47
N ASN A 51 -28.48 4.87 4.04
CA ASN A 51 -28.93 4.76 5.42
C ASN A 51 -27.79 4.78 6.45
N LEU A 52 -26.55 4.55 6.01
CA LEU A 52 -25.36 4.58 6.84
C LEU A 52 -24.73 6.00 6.93
N LEU A 53 -24.95 6.85 5.92
CA LEU A 53 -24.35 8.20 5.86
C LEU A 53 -24.56 9.04 7.14
N PRO A 54 -25.74 9.04 7.81
CA PRO A 54 -25.94 9.79 9.04
C PRO A 54 -25.05 9.39 10.21
N TYR A 55 -24.48 8.18 10.18
CA TYR A 55 -23.63 7.64 11.21
C TYR A 55 -22.12 7.84 10.92
N LEU A 56 -21.75 8.42 9.78
CA LEU A 56 -20.37 8.68 9.41
C LEU A 56 -19.99 10.12 9.76
N ALA A 57 -18.83 10.28 10.39
CA ALA A 57 -18.25 11.59 10.63
C ALA A 57 -17.89 12.28 9.29
N GLU A 58 -17.76 13.60 9.31
CA GLU A 58 -17.36 14.37 8.13
C GLU A 58 -15.97 13.94 7.63
N ASP A 59 -15.06 13.68 8.58
CA ASP A 59 -13.70 13.17 8.35
C ASP A 59 -13.60 11.65 8.33
N PHE A 60 -14.74 10.93 8.17
CA PHE A 60 -14.79 9.47 8.11
C PHE A 60 -13.70 8.92 7.18
N SER A 61 -13.04 7.87 7.66
CA SER A 61 -12.00 7.17 6.92
C SER A 61 -12.26 5.67 6.86
N ILE A 62 -11.89 5.06 5.74
CA ILE A 62 -11.88 3.62 5.53
C ILE A 62 -10.71 3.26 4.61
N ALA A 63 -9.99 2.21 4.96
CA ALA A 63 -8.83 1.75 4.21
C ALA A 63 -7.81 2.87 3.94
N GLY A 64 -7.64 3.82 4.88
CA GLY A 64 -6.73 4.95 4.78
C GLY A 64 -7.22 6.12 3.91
N GLN A 65 -8.45 6.06 3.36
CA GLN A 65 -9.07 7.16 2.61
C GLN A 65 -10.08 7.91 3.46
N SER A 66 -10.32 9.20 3.20
CA SER A 66 -11.26 10.05 3.94
C SER A 66 -12.22 10.81 3.02
N GLY A 67 -13.27 11.39 3.60
CA GLY A 67 -14.24 12.23 2.90
C GLY A 67 -15.06 11.49 1.85
N ASN A 68 -15.34 12.15 0.72
CA ASN A 68 -16.16 11.56 -0.36
C ASN A 68 -15.55 10.28 -0.94
N ARG A 69 -14.24 10.18 -0.92
CA ARG A 69 -13.53 8.99 -1.40
C ARG A 69 -13.74 7.79 -0.47
N ALA A 70 -13.70 8.00 0.85
CA ALA A 70 -14.03 6.97 1.82
C ALA A 70 -15.44 6.43 1.61
N LYS A 71 -16.40 7.32 1.35
CA LYS A 71 -17.79 6.94 1.06
C LYS A 71 -17.94 6.12 -0.22
N ALA A 72 -17.19 6.47 -1.27
CA ALA A 72 -17.17 5.70 -2.53
C ALA A 72 -16.57 4.30 -2.34
N ILE A 73 -15.48 4.18 -1.59
CA ILE A 73 -14.87 2.89 -1.25
C ILE A 73 -15.83 2.04 -0.40
N LEU A 74 -16.46 2.66 0.59
CA LEU A 74 -17.46 1.98 1.41
C LEU A 74 -18.59 1.40 0.55
N GLN A 75 -19.14 2.17 -0.40
CA GLN A 75 -20.16 1.72 -1.34
C GLN A 75 -19.69 0.50 -2.16
N GLN A 76 -18.44 0.50 -2.61
CA GLN A 76 -17.88 -0.65 -3.35
C GLN A 76 -17.68 -1.88 -2.48
N LEU A 77 -17.20 -1.69 -1.24
CA LEU A 77 -17.04 -2.79 -0.29
C LEU A 77 -18.38 -3.45 0.04
N LEU A 78 -19.42 -2.65 0.30
CA LEU A 78 -20.77 -3.16 0.56
C LEU A 78 -21.32 -3.98 -0.61
N ALA A 79 -21.03 -3.57 -1.85
CA ALA A 79 -21.42 -4.33 -3.04
C ALA A 79 -20.67 -5.68 -3.16
N GLY A 80 -19.43 -5.75 -2.67
CA GLY A 80 -18.53 -6.90 -2.83
C GLY A 80 -18.60 -7.95 -1.70
N VAL A 81 -19.06 -7.58 -0.50
CA VAL A 81 -19.08 -8.52 0.64
C VAL A 81 -20.31 -9.42 0.69
N GLY A 82 -21.34 -9.09 -0.08
CA GLY A 82 -22.65 -9.77 -0.03
C GLY A 82 -23.51 -9.27 1.13
N THR A 83 -24.51 -10.07 1.51
CA THR A 83 -25.40 -9.75 2.64
C THR A 83 -24.75 -10.17 3.96
N VAL A 84 -25.07 -9.46 5.05
CA VAL A 84 -24.70 -9.84 6.41
C VAL A 84 -25.65 -10.96 6.86
N ILE A 85 -25.07 -12.12 7.21
CA ILE A 85 -25.79 -13.29 7.73
C ILE A 85 -25.95 -13.16 9.24
N SER A 86 -24.87 -12.81 9.93
CA SER A 86 -24.85 -12.60 11.38
C SER A 86 -23.73 -11.65 11.78
N TYR A 87 -23.87 -10.99 12.93
CA TYR A 87 -22.80 -10.23 13.55
C TYR A 87 -22.86 -10.31 15.06
N GLU A 88 -21.69 -10.32 15.69
CA GLU A 88 -21.54 -10.44 17.13
C GLU A 88 -20.43 -9.50 17.60
N LYS A 89 -20.71 -8.70 18.62
CA LYS A 89 -19.69 -7.84 19.25
C LYS A 89 -18.71 -8.70 20.02
N THR A 90 -17.42 -8.54 19.74
CA THR A 90 -16.34 -9.31 20.35
C THR A 90 -15.57 -8.51 21.41
N GLU A 91 -15.52 -7.19 21.27
CA GLU A 91 -14.76 -6.32 22.19
C GLU A 91 -15.29 -4.89 22.14
N SER A 92 -15.17 -4.20 23.29
CA SER A 92 -15.44 -2.77 23.43
C SER A 92 -14.30 -2.14 24.23
N LEU A 93 -13.66 -1.10 23.70
CA LEU A 93 -12.50 -0.44 24.28
C LEU A 93 -12.64 1.08 24.21
N MET A 94 -12.09 1.78 25.20
CA MET A 94 -11.90 3.23 25.14
C MET A 94 -10.40 3.52 25.05
N GLU A 95 -10.00 4.23 23.98
CA GLU A 95 -8.63 4.64 23.74
C GLU A 95 -8.60 6.07 23.19
N ASP A 96 -7.81 6.94 23.81
CA ASP A 96 -7.67 8.36 23.44
C ASP A 96 -9.00 9.12 23.28
N GLY A 97 -9.98 8.81 24.14
CA GLY A 97 -11.31 9.44 24.11
C GLY A 97 -12.21 9.00 22.95
N LYS A 98 -11.85 7.92 22.25
CA LYS A 98 -12.66 7.28 21.21
C LYS A 98 -13.13 5.91 21.66
N LEU A 99 -14.36 5.56 21.32
CA LEU A 99 -14.89 4.22 21.53
C LEU A 99 -14.51 3.34 20.33
N ILE A 100 -13.92 2.19 20.61
CA ILE A 100 -13.54 1.19 19.61
C ILE A 100 -14.41 -0.03 19.83
N LEU A 101 -15.23 -0.37 18.85
CA LEU A 101 -16.03 -1.58 18.84
C LEU A 101 -15.48 -2.57 17.83
N LYS A 102 -15.28 -3.82 18.28
CA LYS A 102 -14.88 -4.91 17.41
C LYS A 102 -16.02 -5.92 17.27
N TYR A 103 -16.24 -6.34 16.05
CA TYR A 103 -17.28 -7.28 15.69
C TYR A 103 -16.73 -8.45 14.90
N SER A 104 -17.36 -9.60 15.07
CA SER A 104 -17.25 -10.73 14.15
C SER A 104 -18.48 -10.71 13.26
N ILE A 105 -18.31 -10.41 11.98
CA ILE A 105 -19.41 -10.29 11.01
C ILE A 105 -19.28 -11.42 9.98
N GLU A 106 -20.36 -12.13 9.73
CA GLU A 106 -20.46 -13.16 8.71
C GLU A 106 -21.17 -12.62 7.48
N TYR A 107 -20.48 -12.58 6.37
CA TYR A 107 -20.98 -12.11 5.08
C TYR A 107 -21.21 -13.29 4.12
N SER A 108 -22.25 -13.21 3.30
CA SER A 108 -22.65 -14.31 2.41
C SER A 108 -21.62 -14.63 1.32
N GLN A 109 -20.82 -13.66 0.88
CA GLN A 109 -19.83 -13.86 -0.19
C GLN A 109 -18.41 -14.08 0.35
N VAL A 110 -18.03 -13.40 1.44
CA VAL A 110 -16.65 -13.42 1.93
C VAL A 110 -16.47 -14.16 3.27
N GLY A 111 -17.55 -14.71 3.83
CA GLY A 111 -17.56 -15.47 5.08
C GLY A 111 -17.31 -14.60 6.32
N LYS A 112 -16.94 -15.24 7.43
CA LYS A 112 -16.77 -14.59 8.74
C LYS A 112 -15.51 -13.74 8.78
N LYS A 113 -15.64 -12.44 9.16
CA LYS A 113 -14.55 -11.45 9.24
C LYS A 113 -14.59 -10.72 10.57
N GLU A 114 -13.42 -10.28 11.05
CA GLU A 114 -13.33 -9.29 12.11
C GLU A 114 -13.44 -7.89 11.50
N SER A 115 -14.27 -7.05 12.13
CA SER A 115 -14.46 -5.65 11.77
C SER A 115 -14.19 -4.76 12.97
N VAL A 116 -13.61 -3.58 12.73
CA VAL A 116 -13.32 -2.60 13.78
C VAL A 116 -13.96 -1.28 13.40
N PHE A 117 -14.63 -0.66 14.37
CA PHE A 117 -15.26 0.64 14.22
C PHE A 117 -14.76 1.58 15.30
N ILE A 118 -14.29 2.75 14.91
CA ILE A 118 -13.80 3.77 15.83
C ILE A 118 -14.79 4.94 15.79
N PHE A 119 -15.29 5.31 16.96
CA PHE A 119 -16.31 6.35 17.13
C PHE A 119 -15.73 7.57 17.82
N ASN A 120 -16.17 8.76 17.41
CA ASN A 120 -15.90 10.00 18.11
C ASN A 120 -16.91 10.24 19.25
N LYS A 121 -16.72 11.34 19.98
CA LYS A 121 -17.60 11.75 21.09
C LYS A 121 -19.07 12.01 20.69
N ASP A 122 -19.33 12.23 19.40
CA ASP A 122 -20.66 12.46 18.86
C ASP A 122 -21.32 11.17 18.36
N ASN A 123 -20.75 9.99 18.69
CA ASN A 123 -21.16 8.62 18.32
C ASN A 123 -21.13 8.37 16.79
N LEU A 124 -20.34 9.15 16.05
CA LEU A 124 -20.15 8.96 14.61
C LEU A 124 -18.90 8.14 14.33
N ILE A 125 -18.99 7.26 13.34
CA ILE A 125 -17.84 6.47 12.87
C ILE A 125 -16.83 7.41 12.21
N VAL A 126 -15.63 7.52 12.79
CA VAL A 126 -14.49 8.25 12.19
C VAL A 126 -13.59 7.34 11.39
N GLU A 127 -13.58 6.05 11.72
CA GLU A 127 -12.81 5.05 10.99
C GLU A 127 -13.50 3.68 11.04
N ALA A 128 -13.51 2.99 9.91
CA ALA A 128 -14.01 1.63 9.83
C ALA A 128 -12.99 0.72 9.12
N GLU A 129 -12.74 -0.44 9.71
CA GLU A 129 -12.02 -1.55 9.11
C GLU A 129 -13.01 -2.73 9.02
N LEU A 130 -13.66 -2.88 7.85
CA LEU A 130 -14.74 -3.86 7.69
C LEU A 130 -14.24 -5.30 7.64
N MET A 131 -12.98 -5.51 7.32
CA MET A 131 -12.39 -6.83 7.20
C MET A 131 -10.96 -6.78 7.75
N LYS A 132 -10.81 -7.02 9.05
CA LYS A 132 -9.48 -7.19 9.63
C LYS A 132 -8.88 -8.49 9.15
N ILE A 133 -7.87 -8.39 8.32
CA ILE A 133 -7.12 -9.54 7.85
C ILE A 133 -6.13 -9.88 8.95
N LYS A 134 -6.47 -10.84 9.83
CA LYS A 134 -5.43 -11.53 10.58
C LYS A 134 -4.63 -12.31 9.56
N VAL A 135 -3.49 -11.80 9.18
CA VAL A 135 -2.43 -12.65 8.59
C VAL A 135 -2.03 -13.61 9.72
N LYS A 136 -2.81 -14.66 9.92
CA LYS A 136 -2.29 -15.83 10.63
C LYS A 136 -1.05 -16.20 9.84
N THR A 137 0.09 -16.10 10.47
CA THR A 137 1.31 -16.72 9.99
C THR A 137 0.93 -18.15 9.65
N LEU A 138 0.70 -18.39 8.37
CA LEU A 138 0.40 -19.73 7.90
C LEU A 138 1.63 -20.52 8.30
N SER A 139 1.50 -21.50 9.23
CA SER A 139 2.53 -22.48 9.50
C SER A 139 2.88 -23.12 8.16
N SER A 140 3.99 -22.78 7.61
CA SER A 140 4.47 -23.21 6.32
C SER A 140 5.84 -23.78 6.53
N GLU A 141 6.18 -24.70 5.69
CA GLU A 141 7.56 -24.95 5.38
C GLU A 141 8.27 -23.61 5.25
N GLU A 142 9.40 -23.46 5.93
CA GLU A 142 10.07 -22.17 6.00
C GLU A 142 10.46 -21.70 4.59
N ARG A 143 10.14 -20.45 4.31
CA ARG A 143 10.66 -19.78 3.11
C ARG A 143 12.17 -19.82 3.18
N THR A 144 12.80 -20.39 2.18
CA THR A 144 14.27 -20.40 2.06
C THR A 144 14.71 -19.64 0.84
N ILE A 145 15.85 -18.95 0.93
CA ILE A 145 16.49 -18.26 -0.19
C ILE A 145 17.87 -18.84 -0.40
N GLU A 146 18.08 -19.43 -1.55
CA GLU A 146 19.39 -19.81 -2.06
C GLU A 146 19.88 -18.67 -2.95
N TYR A 147 20.73 -17.79 -2.41
CA TYR A 147 21.24 -16.66 -3.16
C TYR A 147 22.15 -17.11 -4.29
N ASN A 148 22.10 -16.41 -5.42
CA ASN A 148 23.03 -16.58 -6.51
C ASN A 148 24.48 -16.46 -5.98
N THR A 149 25.32 -17.44 -6.36
CA THR A 149 26.76 -17.43 -6.03
C THR A 149 27.47 -16.23 -6.64
N ASN A 150 26.99 -15.75 -7.80
CA ASN A 150 27.41 -14.48 -8.38
C ASN A 150 26.83 -13.33 -7.57
N LYS A 151 27.66 -12.66 -6.79
CA LYS A 151 27.25 -11.55 -5.94
C LYS A 151 26.75 -10.33 -6.72
N ILE A 152 27.02 -10.27 -8.02
CA ILE A 152 26.58 -9.24 -8.96
C ILE A 152 25.93 -9.95 -10.14
N THR A 153 24.64 -9.77 -10.33
CA THR A 153 23.88 -10.42 -11.42
C THR A 153 23.15 -9.37 -12.22
N SER A 154 23.42 -9.32 -13.52
CA SER A 154 22.80 -8.38 -14.45
C SER A 154 21.91 -9.12 -15.43
N ILE A 155 20.61 -8.76 -15.45
CA ILE A 155 19.61 -9.31 -16.35
C ILE A 155 19.03 -8.23 -17.25
N PRO A 156 18.62 -8.57 -18.47
CA PRO A 156 17.90 -7.64 -19.32
C PRO A 156 16.47 -7.44 -18.81
N PHE A 157 15.84 -6.33 -19.20
CA PHE A 157 14.40 -6.15 -19.11
C PHE A 157 13.85 -5.57 -20.41
N ILE A 158 12.58 -5.77 -20.65
CA ILE A 158 11.83 -5.15 -21.73
C ILE A 158 10.80 -4.17 -21.16
N PHE A 159 10.21 -3.33 -21.99
CA PHE A 159 9.15 -2.43 -21.55
C PHE A 159 7.77 -2.91 -22.04
N ALA A 160 6.77 -2.82 -21.13
CA ALA A 160 5.36 -2.72 -21.47
C ALA A 160 4.90 -1.31 -21.10
N GLY A 161 4.48 -0.51 -22.10
CA GLY A 161 4.39 0.93 -21.89
C GLY A 161 5.75 1.48 -21.45
N ASN A 162 5.78 2.11 -20.28
CA ASN A 162 7.00 2.62 -19.65
C ASN A 162 7.49 1.76 -18.46
N LEU A 163 6.86 0.61 -18.23
CA LEU A 163 7.14 -0.25 -17.09
C LEU A 163 8.12 -1.38 -17.44
N PRO A 164 9.15 -1.65 -16.62
CA PRO A 164 10.12 -2.70 -16.89
C PRO A 164 9.56 -4.08 -16.56
N LEU A 165 9.67 -5.01 -17.50
CA LEU A 165 9.36 -6.42 -17.33
C LEU A 165 10.65 -7.25 -17.32
N VAL A 166 10.78 -8.12 -16.35
CA VAL A 166 11.92 -9.03 -16.15
C VAL A 166 11.50 -10.48 -16.28
N ASP A 167 12.42 -11.34 -16.73
CA ASP A 167 12.22 -12.78 -16.70
C ASP A 167 12.41 -13.35 -15.29
N VAL A 168 11.46 -14.17 -14.89
CA VAL A 168 11.46 -14.94 -13.64
C VAL A 168 11.16 -16.39 -13.97
N LEU A 169 11.91 -17.34 -13.42
CA LEU A 169 11.55 -18.75 -13.52
C LEU A 169 10.53 -19.06 -12.41
N LEU A 170 9.31 -19.34 -12.82
CA LEU A 170 8.22 -19.75 -11.95
C LEU A 170 7.99 -21.26 -12.16
N GLU A 171 8.24 -22.05 -11.12
CA GLU A 171 8.17 -23.52 -11.19
C GLU A 171 8.99 -24.09 -12.39
N GLY A 172 10.16 -23.47 -12.67
CA GLY A 172 11.07 -23.86 -13.75
C GLY A 172 10.75 -23.30 -15.13
N GLU A 173 9.65 -22.57 -15.31
CA GLU A 173 9.28 -21.95 -16.58
C GLU A 173 9.53 -20.44 -16.57
N SER A 174 10.16 -19.91 -17.63
CA SER A 174 10.38 -18.45 -17.78
C SER A 174 9.06 -17.72 -18.01
N ARG A 175 8.82 -16.72 -17.18
CA ARG A 175 7.62 -15.88 -17.18
C ARG A 175 8.00 -14.42 -17.00
N LEU A 176 7.26 -13.53 -17.65
CA LEU A 176 7.46 -12.08 -17.50
C LEU A 176 6.75 -11.54 -16.26
N PHE A 177 7.52 -10.81 -15.45
CA PHE A 177 7.05 -10.12 -14.25
C PHE A 177 7.36 -8.63 -14.35
N LEU A 178 6.42 -7.80 -13.92
CA LEU A 178 6.66 -6.37 -13.73
C LEU A 178 7.67 -6.16 -12.59
N LEU A 179 8.66 -5.30 -12.78
CA LEU A 179 9.54 -4.85 -11.70
C LEU A 179 8.92 -3.63 -11.02
N ASP A 180 8.48 -3.78 -9.78
CA ASP A 180 7.69 -2.79 -9.05
C ASP A 180 8.23 -2.56 -7.64
N SER A 181 9.13 -1.59 -7.48
CA SER A 181 9.68 -1.21 -6.18
C SER A 181 8.66 -0.51 -5.27
N GLY A 182 7.53 -0.05 -5.82
CA GLY A 182 6.41 0.54 -5.11
C GLY A 182 5.47 -0.49 -4.48
N ALA A 183 5.53 -1.75 -4.90
CA ALA A 183 4.75 -2.83 -4.30
C ALA A 183 5.46 -3.41 -3.06
N PRO A 184 4.78 -3.57 -1.91
CA PRO A 184 5.40 -4.13 -0.70
C PRO A 184 5.74 -5.63 -0.84
N PHE A 185 4.97 -6.35 -1.65
CA PHE A 185 5.08 -7.79 -1.87
C PHE A 185 5.03 -8.12 -3.35
N SER A 186 5.69 -9.21 -3.71
CA SER A 186 5.54 -9.80 -5.03
C SER A 186 4.14 -10.41 -5.19
N ILE A 187 3.61 -10.37 -6.39
CA ILE A 187 2.22 -10.73 -6.71
C ILE A 187 2.21 -11.66 -7.91
N LEU A 188 1.28 -12.62 -7.95
CA LEU A 188 0.94 -13.42 -9.13
C LEU A 188 -0.37 -12.92 -9.75
N ASN A 189 -0.42 -12.94 -11.07
CA ASN A 189 -1.63 -12.63 -11.81
C ASN A 189 -2.58 -13.85 -11.80
N SER A 190 -3.78 -13.68 -11.25
CA SER A 190 -4.78 -14.75 -11.13
C SER A 190 -5.13 -15.39 -12.48
N LYS A 191 -5.02 -14.65 -13.57
CA LYS A 191 -5.28 -15.11 -14.94
C LYS A 191 -4.37 -16.30 -15.37
N TYR A 192 -3.18 -16.41 -14.79
CA TYR A 192 -2.14 -17.36 -15.23
C TYR A 192 -1.77 -18.42 -14.18
N ILE A 193 -2.48 -18.47 -13.05
CA ILE A 193 -2.19 -19.48 -12.01
C ILE A 193 -2.96 -20.79 -12.19
N GLU A 194 -3.90 -20.88 -13.13
CA GLU A 194 -4.55 -22.13 -13.48
C GLU A 194 -3.50 -23.13 -14.00
N GLY A 195 -3.30 -24.21 -13.25
CA GLY A 195 -2.25 -25.21 -13.55
C GLY A 195 -1.04 -25.19 -12.61
N LEU A 196 -0.85 -24.13 -11.84
CA LEU A 196 0.03 -24.18 -10.68
C LEU A 196 -0.67 -25.03 -9.60
N ASN A 197 -0.08 -26.15 -9.18
CA ASN A 197 -0.62 -27.03 -8.12
C ASN A 197 -0.60 -26.34 -6.75
N THR A 198 -1.30 -25.23 -6.62
CA THR A 198 -1.24 -24.33 -5.48
C THR A 198 -2.61 -24.23 -4.86
N GLY A 199 -2.70 -24.58 -3.58
CA GLY A 199 -3.91 -24.28 -2.79
C GLY A 199 -4.02 -22.78 -2.61
N THR A 200 -5.09 -22.16 -3.11
CA THR A 200 -5.38 -20.74 -2.87
C THR A 200 -6.19 -20.55 -1.60
N LYS A 201 -5.86 -19.55 -0.80
CA LYS A 201 -6.63 -19.15 0.38
C LYS A 201 -7.07 -17.70 0.24
N LYS A 202 -8.38 -17.44 0.33
CA LYS A 202 -8.92 -16.07 0.27
C LYS A 202 -8.51 -15.24 1.48
N LEU A 203 -8.01 -14.04 1.28
CA LEU A 203 -7.46 -13.17 2.33
C LEU A 203 -8.12 -11.80 2.47
N GLY A 204 -8.82 -11.28 1.48
CA GLY A 204 -9.45 -9.97 1.57
C GLY A 204 -9.23 -9.07 0.34
N SER A 205 -9.18 -7.76 0.54
CA SER A 205 -9.06 -6.76 -0.53
C SER A 205 -7.70 -6.07 -0.56
N PHE A 206 -7.27 -5.62 -1.73
CA PHE A 206 -6.06 -4.84 -1.97
C PHE A 206 -6.40 -3.42 -2.44
N GLN A 207 -5.61 -2.42 -2.02
CA GLN A 207 -5.69 -1.05 -2.52
C GLN A 207 -4.50 -0.72 -3.41
N ASP A 208 -4.77 -0.12 -4.56
CA ASP A 208 -3.74 0.46 -5.40
C ASP A 208 -3.28 1.84 -4.88
N VAL A 209 -2.24 2.41 -5.52
CA VAL A 209 -1.70 3.75 -5.18
C VAL A 209 -2.77 4.84 -5.27
N SER A 210 -3.78 4.65 -6.13
CA SER A 210 -4.92 5.56 -6.22
C SER A 210 -5.93 5.36 -5.09
N GLY A 211 -5.70 4.41 -4.16
CA GLY A 211 -6.59 4.06 -3.06
C GLY A 211 -7.86 3.33 -3.49
N ASN A 212 -7.89 2.81 -4.72
CA ASN A 212 -9.01 2.02 -5.19
C ASN A 212 -8.85 0.57 -4.73
N VAL A 213 -9.96 -0.06 -4.33
CA VAL A 213 -9.96 -1.49 -4.05
C VAL A 213 -9.89 -2.23 -5.38
N SER A 214 -8.71 -2.76 -5.70
CA SER A 214 -8.46 -3.41 -6.98
C SER A 214 -9.03 -4.82 -7.08
N SER A 215 -9.23 -5.48 -5.95
CA SER A 215 -9.87 -6.80 -5.90
C SER A 215 -10.58 -7.00 -4.56
N PRO A 216 -11.85 -7.35 -4.55
CA PRO A 216 -12.56 -7.74 -3.32
C PRO A 216 -12.06 -9.08 -2.76
N ASN A 217 -11.29 -9.84 -3.53
CA ASN A 217 -10.76 -11.14 -3.16
C ASN A 217 -9.24 -11.15 -3.40
N MET A 218 -8.48 -10.99 -2.34
CA MET A 218 -7.06 -11.26 -2.34
C MET A 218 -6.85 -12.71 -1.95
N ASP A 219 -6.24 -13.47 -2.84
CA ASP A 219 -5.86 -14.85 -2.58
C ASP A 219 -4.37 -14.91 -2.25
N ILE A 220 -3.96 -15.89 -1.44
CA ILE A 220 -2.55 -16.28 -1.30
C ILE A 220 -2.39 -17.68 -1.84
N THR A 221 -1.34 -17.86 -2.60
CA THR A 221 -0.88 -19.17 -3.06
C THR A 221 0.53 -19.45 -2.56
N ASN A 222 0.89 -20.74 -2.52
CA ASN A 222 2.25 -21.16 -2.20
C ASN A 222 2.96 -21.55 -3.51
N VAL A 223 4.04 -20.86 -3.83
CA VAL A 223 4.94 -21.22 -4.94
C VAL A 223 6.06 -22.07 -4.40
N LYS A 224 6.26 -23.27 -4.95
CA LYS A 224 7.31 -24.18 -4.50
C LYS A 224 8.69 -23.63 -4.80
N GLU A 225 8.89 -23.12 -6.01
CA GLU A 225 10.15 -22.51 -6.42
C GLU A 225 9.91 -21.32 -7.35
N LEU A 226 10.56 -20.20 -7.02
CA LEU A 226 10.68 -19.02 -7.86
C LEU A 226 12.17 -18.67 -7.96
N GLU A 227 12.69 -18.50 -9.19
CA GLU A 227 14.06 -18.04 -9.39
C GLU A 227 14.07 -16.66 -10.03
N PHE A 228 14.70 -15.70 -9.34
CA PHE A 228 14.87 -14.35 -9.82
C PHE A 228 16.34 -13.95 -9.80
N ALA A 229 16.85 -13.57 -10.96
CA ALA A 229 18.26 -13.21 -11.17
C ALA A 229 19.23 -14.26 -10.60
N GLY A 230 18.92 -15.55 -10.76
CA GLY A 230 19.72 -16.68 -10.30
C GLY A 230 19.65 -16.98 -8.81
N SER A 231 18.85 -16.25 -8.05
CA SER A 231 18.52 -16.59 -6.65
C SER A 231 17.24 -17.39 -6.61
N LYS A 232 17.25 -18.54 -5.93
CA LYS A 232 16.09 -19.43 -5.80
C LYS A 232 15.39 -19.21 -4.48
N ILE A 233 14.10 -19.00 -4.55
CA ILE A 233 13.23 -18.79 -3.40
C ILE A 233 12.26 -19.96 -3.37
N LYS A 234 12.30 -20.74 -2.29
CA LYS A 234 11.44 -21.92 -2.09
C LYS A 234 10.36 -21.61 -1.07
N ASN A 235 9.20 -22.25 -1.24
CA ASN A 235 8.06 -22.15 -0.34
C ASN A 235 7.60 -20.70 -0.13
N GLN A 236 7.61 -19.90 -1.21
CA GLN A 236 7.20 -18.52 -1.19
C GLN A 236 5.67 -18.42 -1.18
N LYS A 237 5.14 -17.76 -0.18
CA LYS A 237 3.73 -17.32 -0.20
C LYS A 237 3.64 -16.04 -1.00
N ILE A 238 2.82 -16.06 -2.02
CA ILE A 238 2.64 -14.94 -2.94
C ILE A 238 1.16 -14.56 -2.98
N VAL A 239 0.90 -13.27 -2.93
CA VAL A 239 -0.43 -12.69 -3.14
C VAL A 239 -0.85 -12.91 -4.58
N VAL A 240 -2.12 -13.23 -4.79
CA VAL A 240 -2.70 -13.42 -6.12
C VAL A 240 -3.72 -12.31 -6.35
N LEU A 241 -3.56 -11.58 -7.45
CA LEU A 241 -4.47 -10.52 -7.87
C LEU A 241 -4.81 -10.65 -9.36
N ASP A 242 -6.01 -10.18 -9.72
CA ASP A 242 -6.36 -10.00 -11.14
C ASP A 242 -5.64 -8.76 -11.69
N MET A 243 -4.69 -8.97 -12.60
CA MET A 243 -3.94 -7.91 -13.28
C MET A 243 -4.43 -7.65 -14.72
N THR A 244 -5.60 -8.16 -15.09
CA THR A 244 -6.15 -8.03 -16.45
C THR A 244 -6.28 -6.56 -16.88
N ARG A 245 -6.70 -5.69 -15.98
CA ARG A 245 -6.82 -4.24 -16.28
C ARG A 245 -5.45 -3.58 -16.50
N LEU A 246 -4.42 -3.98 -15.77
CA LEU A 246 -3.06 -3.51 -15.98
C LEU A 246 -2.57 -3.94 -17.37
N GLU A 247 -2.77 -5.22 -17.74
CA GLU A 247 -2.42 -5.70 -19.09
C GLU A 247 -3.15 -4.92 -20.19
N GLN A 248 -4.44 -4.62 -19.99
CA GLN A 248 -5.23 -3.82 -20.93
C GLN A 248 -4.70 -2.39 -21.05
N SER A 249 -4.37 -1.72 -19.93
CA SER A 249 -3.83 -0.35 -19.94
C SER A 249 -2.47 -0.29 -20.64
N LEU A 250 -1.62 -1.29 -20.43
CA LEU A 250 -0.31 -1.42 -21.06
C LEU A 250 -0.38 -2.00 -22.49
N LYS A 251 -1.57 -2.35 -22.97
CA LYS A 251 -1.80 -3.00 -24.28
C LYS A 251 -0.89 -4.22 -24.49
N THR A 252 -0.72 -5.02 -23.45
CA THR A 252 0.12 -6.22 -23.46
C THR A 252 -0.62 -7.39 -22.84
N ASN A 253 -0.05 -8.58 -22.94
CA ASN A 253 -0.50 -9.81 -22.30
C ASN A 253 0.71 -10.57 -21.77
N GLY A 254 0.48 -11.54 -20.89
CA GLY A 254 1.55 -12.41 -20.40
C GLY A 254 2.33 -11.80 -19.24
N ILE A 255 1.77 -10.82 -18.52
CA ILE A 255 2.32 -10.38 -17.24
C ILE A 255 1.87 -11.37 -16.17
N TYR A 256 2.75 -12.30 -15.82
CA TYR A 256 2.47 -13.37 -14.85
C TYR A 256 2.42 -12.87 -13.41
N GLY A 257 2.99 -11.71 -13.13
CA GLY A 257 3.00 -11.12 -11.81
C GLY A 257 3.85 -9.88 -11.73
N LEU A 258 4.20 -9.49 -10.51
CA LEU A 258 5.18 -8.44 -10.25
C LEU A 258 6.18 -8.87 -9.18
N ILE A 259 7.41 -8.37 -9.28
CA ILE A 259 8.47 -8.48 -8.29
C ILE A 259 8.47 -7.20 -7.45
N GLY A 260 8.17 -7.35 -6.16
CA GLY A 260 8.06 -6.26 -5.21
C GLY A 260 9.28 -6.06 -4.32
N TYR A 261 9.14 -5.14 -3.37
CA TYR A 261 10.16 -4.81 -2.37
C TYR A 261 10.66 -6.04 -1.58
N ASP A 262 9.78 -6.99 -1.27
CA ASP A 262 10.12 -8.22 -0.53
C ASP A 262 11.24 -9.05 -1.18
N MET A 263 11.39 -8.93 -2.52
CA MET A 263 12.47 -9.55 -3.29
C MET A 263 13.67 -8.63 -3.49
N LEU A 264 13.43 -7.31 -3.60
CA LEU A 264 14.46 -6.32 -3.94
C LEU A 264 15.31 -5.88 -2.75
N LYS A 265 14.74 -5.85 -1.54
CA LYS A 265 15.35 -5.28 -0.32
C LYS A 265 16.69 -5.90 0.10
N GLU A 266 16.96 -7.12 -0.35
CA GLU A 266 18.20 -7.84 -0.03
C GLU A 266 19.41 -7.41 -0.88
N TYR A 267 19.16 -6.55 -1.88
CA TYR A 267 20.13 -6.13 -2.88
C TYR A 267 20.26 -4.60 -2.91
N ASP A 268 21.40 -4.15 -3.43
CA ASP A 268 21.49 -2.86 -4.10
C ASP A 268 20.98 -3.06 -5.53
N VAL A 269 19.98 -2.27 -5.91
CA VAL A 269 19.27 -2.42 -7.18
C VAL A 269 19.74 -1.34 -8.14
N PHE A 270 20.55 -1.71 -9.12
CA PHE A 270 21.03 -0.80 -10.16
C PHE A 270 20.18 -0.94 -11.43
N LEU A 271 19.65 0.18 -11.89
CA LEU A 271 18.74 0.29 -13.02
C LEU A 271 19.37 1.19 -14.09
N ASP A 272 19.55 0.64 -15.27
CA ASP A 272 19.95 1.38 -16.47
C ASP A 272 18.85 1.23 -17.54
N TYR A 273 17.94 2.20 -17.57
CA TYR A 273 16.78 2.19 -18.48
C TYR A 273 17.19 2.35 -19.94
N GLN A 274 18.31 3.05 -20.20
CA GLN A 274 18.82 3.26 -21.56
C GLN A 274 19.37 1.95 -22.13
N LYS A 275 20.11 1.19 -21.30
CA LYS A 275 20.62 -0.13 -21.66
C LYS A 275 19.61 -1.26 -21.42
N LYS A 276 18.46 -0.94 -20.82
CA LYS A 276 17.43 -1.93 -20.42
C LYS A 276 18.02 -3.06 -19.56
N ARG A 277 18.78 -2.68 -18.51
CA ARG A 277 19.48 -3.61 -17.64
C ARG A 277 19.12 -3.36 -16.19
N LEU A 278 18.74 -4.43 -15.51
CA LEU A 278 18.66 -4.53 -14.05
C LEU A 278 19.88 -5.27 -13.54
N THR A 279 20.61 -4.70 -12.58
CA THR A 279 21.68 -5.41 -11.90
C THR A 279 21.39 -5.48 -10.41
N LEU A 280 21.31 -6.69 -9.88
CA LEU A 280 21.18 -6.95 -8.46
C LEU A 280 22.58 -7.19 -7.88
N ILE A 281 22.93 -6.42 -6.86
CA ILE A 281 24.27 -6.41 -6.27
C ILE A 281 24.11 -6.76 -4.79
N ARG A 282 24.84 -7.77 -4.33
CA ARG A 282 24.92 -8.02 -2.88
C ARG A 282 25.58 -6.82 -2.20
N PRO A 283 25.07 -6.36 -1.05
CA PRO A 283 25.54 -5.13 -0.43
C PRO A 283 27.04 -5.09 -0.12
N ASP A 284 27.67 -6.25 0.08
CA ASP A 284 29.12 -6.43 0.29
C ASP A 284 29.96 -6.31 -1.00
N SER A 285 29.33 -6.19 -2.15
CA SER A 285 29.96 -6.19 -3.47
C SER A 285 29.79 -4.86 -4.22
N TYR A 286 29.25 -3.84 -3.56
CA TYR A 286 29.02 -2.51 -4.15
C TYR A 286 30.30 -1.89 -4.73
N ASP A 287 31.40 -1.84 -3.94
CA ASP A 287 32.64 -1.20 -4.39
C ASP A 287 33.25 -1.93 -5.60
N SER A 288 33.15 -3.26 -5.60
CA SER A 288 33.58 -4.10 -6.73
C SER A 288 32.77 -3.80 -7.99
N PHE A 289 31.45 -3.61 -7.86
CA PHE A 289 30.57 -3.24 -8.95
C PHE A 289 30.93 -1.89 -9.56
N ILE A 290 31.08 -0.86 -8.72
CA ILE A 290 31.44 0.49 -9.16
C ILE A 290 32.77 0.49 -9.91
N LYS A 291 33.78 -0.18 -9.36
CA LYS A 291 35.11 -0.27 -9.95
C LYS A 291 35.12 -1.02 -11.29
N ALA A 292 34.44 -2.16 -11.36
CA ALA A 292 34.41 -2.99 -12.55
C ALA A 292 33.69 -2.33 -13.74
N ASN A 293 32.66 -1.53 -13.47
CA ASN A 293 31.85 -0.89 -14.51
C ASN A 293 32.30 0.53 -14.85
N THR A 294 33.40 1.03 -14.27
CA THR A 294 33.93 2.39 -14.49
C THR A 294 32.85 3.48 -14.36
N LEU A 295 31.86 3.25 -13.48
CA LEU A 295 30.73 4.14 -13.28
C LEU A 295 31.16 5.43 -12.58
N LYS A 296 30.78 6.55 -13.15
CA LYS A 296 31.01 7.86 -12.53
C LYS A 296 29.78 8.26 -11.73
N VAL A 297 29.93 8.28 -10.42
CA VAL A 297 28.88 8.77 -9.51
C VAL A 297 28.66 10.26 -9.79
N ASP A 298 27.43 10.63 -10.07
CA ASP A 298 26.98 12.02 -10.25
C ASP A 298 26.54 12.60 -8.91
N SER A 299 25.69 11.90 -8.17
CA SER A 299 25.29 12.28 -6.82
C SER A 299 24.91 11.08 -5.95
N LYS A 300 25.08 11.26 -4.63
CA LYS A 300 24.56 10.35 -3.59
C LYS A 300 23.54 11.10 -2.78
N ILE A 301 22.35 10.56 -2.69
CA ILE A 301 21.18 11.20 -2.07
C ILE A 301 20.74 10.33 -0.91
N PRO A 302 20.77 10.82 0.34
CA PRO A 302 20.17 10.09 1.45
C PRO A 302 18.68 9.83 1.20
N CYS A 303 18.23 8.61 1.45
CA CYS A 303 16.82 8.28 1.41
C CYS A 303 16.34 7.75 2.75
N LYS A 304 15.08 7.99 3.05
CA LYS A 304 14.37 7.41 4.19
C LYS A 304 13.28 6.49 3.68
N MET A 305 13.11 5.35 4.33
CA MET A 305 12.01 4.46 3.97
C MET A 305 10.68 5.07 4.42
N ALA A 306 9.74 5.17 3.49
CA ALA A 306 8.35 5.48 3.75
C ALA A 306 7.55 4.17 3.59
N GLY A 307 7.41 3.44 4.71
CA GLY A 307 7.03 2.04 4.66
C GLY A 307 8.08 1.20 3.93
N HIS A 308 7.74 0.69 2.75
CA HIS A 308 8.64 -0.09 1.88
C HIS A 308 9.27 0.74 0.74
N ILE A 309 8.85 1.98 0.54
CA ILE A 309 9.29 2.85 -0.55
C ILE A 309 10.44 3.74 -0.09
N PRO A 310 11.60 3.73 -0.76
CA PRO A 310 12.67 4.68 -0.49
C PRO A 310 12.27 6.07 -1.00
N ALA A 311 12.26 7.06 -0.12
CA ALA A 311 11.87 8.43 -0.42
C ALA A 311 13.03 9.42 -0.25
N ILE A 312 13.14 10.37 -1.14
CA ILE A 312 14.17 11.41 -1.19
C ILE A 312 13.57 12.81 -1.15
N GLU A 313 14.36 13.77 -0.74
CA GLU A 313 14.00 15.19 -0.80
C GLU A 313 14.22 15.74 -2.20
N VAL A 314 13.21 16.43 -2.72
CA VAL A 314 13.18 17.04 -4.05
C VAL A 314 12.76 18.50 -3.92
N SER A 315 13.51 19.42 -4.51
CA SER A 315 13.14 20.84 -4.52
C SER A 315 12.37 21.19 -5.79
N ILE A 316 11.18 21.77 -5.62
CA ILE A 316 10.35 22.30 -6.71
C ILE A 316 9.98 23.75 -6.35
N GLY A 317 10.38 24.70 -7.20
CA GLY A 317 10.30 26.11 -6.81
C GLY A 317 11.17 26.39 -5.58
N ASN A 318 10.56 26.97 -4.55
CA ASN A 318 11.22 27.31 -3.29
C ASN A 318 10.91 26.33 -2.14
N LYS A 319 10.30 25.19 -2.44
CA LYS A 319 9.86 24.21 -1.44
C LYS A 319 10.51 22.84 -1.67
N ILE A 320 10.55 22.08 -0.60
CA ILE A 320 11.06 20.71 -0.57
C ILE A 320 9.89 19.76 -0.40
N TYR A 321 9.86 18.74 -1.25
CA TYR A 321 8.88 17.66 -1.24
C TYR A 321 9.59 16.32 -1.03
N LYS A 322 8.95 15.39 -0.37
CA LYS A 322 9.44 14.04 -0.16
C LYS A 322 8.81 13.11 -1.21
N LEU A 323 9.60 12.62 -2.16
CA LEU A 323 9.12 11.77 -3.24
C LEU A 323 9.67 10.35 -3.12
N GLY A 324 8.78 9.35 -3.19
CA GLY A 324 9.13 7.94 -3.21
C GLY A 324 9.63 7.49 -4.58
N LEU A 325 10.55 6.53 -4.62
CA LEU A 325 11.01 5.91 -5.88
C LEU A 325 10.19 4.66 -6.18
N ASP A 326 9.56 4.65 -7.36
CA ASP A 326 8.65 3.59 -7.77
C ASP A 326 8.87 3.20 -9.24
N THR A 327 9.44 2.00 -9.46
CA THR A 327 9.66 1.47 -10.82
C THR A 327 8.38 0.99 -11.48
N GLY A 328 7.29 0.77 -10.71
CA GLY A 328 5.94 0.45 -11.19
C GLY A 328 5.12 1.66 -11.59
N ALA A 329 5.67 2.89 -11.50
CA ALA A 329 5.00 4.12 -11.90
C ALA A 329 5.42 4.56 -13.31
N GLU A 330 4.45 4.68 -14.24
CA GLU A 330 4.70 5.19 -15.60
C GLU A 330 5.03 6.69 -15.66
N PHE A 331 4.64 7.43 -14.62
CA PHE A 331 4.78 8.89 -14.53
C PHE A 331 5.35 9.29 -13.19
N ASN A 332 5.94 10.48 -13.09
CA ASN A 332 6.12 11.12 -11.80
C ASN A 332 4.74 11.57 -11.31
N LEU A 333 4.48 11.42 -10.01
CA LEU A 333 3.22 11.72 -9.37
C LEU A 333 3.43 12.71 -8.22
N LEU A 334 2.58 13.71 -8.11
CA LEU A 334 2.45 14.57 -6.93
C LEU A 334 1.00 14.55 -6.42
N ASP A 335 0.84 14.73 -5.11
CA ASP A 335 -0.50 14.92 -4.55
C ASP A 335 -1.15 16.16 -5.17
N SER A 336 -2.39 16.00 -5.66
CA SER A 336 -3.17 17.10 -6.24
C SER A 336 -3.38 18.27 -5.27
N PHE A 337 -3.23 18.04 -3.96
CA PHE A 337 -3.20 19.08 -2.95
C PHE A 337 -2.19 20.19 -3.27
N TYR A 338 -1.06 19.85 -3.89
CA TYR A 338 -0.01 20.81 -4.24
C TYR A 338 -0.20 21.50 -5.59
N PHE A 339 -1.22 21.15 -6.38
CA PHE A 339 -1.40 21.66 -7.74
C PHE A 339 -1.50 23.19 -7.79
N ASN A 340 -2.37 23.79 -6.99
CA ASN A 340 -2.56 25.25 -6.96
C ASN A 340 -1.31 25.98 -6.43
N GLU A 341 -0.64 25.42 -5.46
CA GLU A 341 0.60 25.98 -4.89
C GLU A 341 1.72 25.98 -5.93
N LEU A 342 1.83 24.91 -6.70
CA LEU A 342 2.86 24.75 -7.73
C LEU A 342 2.52 25.42 -9.07
N GLU A 343 1.32 25.98 -9.23
CA GLU A 343 0.85 26.55 -10.47
C GLU A 343 1.86 27.51 -11.16
N PRO A 344 2.57 28.41 -10.44
CA PRO A 344 3.59 29.28 -11.04
C PRO A 344 4.77 28.52 -11.62
N SER A 345 5.01 27.29 -11.15
CA SER A 345 6.09 26.40 -11.59
C SER A 345 5.66 25.41 -12.67
N LEU A 346 4.39 25.45 -13.11
CA LEU A 346 3.81 24.53 -14.09
C LEU A 346 3.71 25.15 -15.48
N THR A 347 3.83 24.29 -16.48
CA THR A 347 3.50 24.55 -17.89
C THR A 347 2.73 23.38 -18.46
N ASN A 348 2.14 23.53 -19.66
CA ASN A 348 1.45 22.46 -20.39
C ASN A 348 0.43 21.71 -19.52
N LYS A 349 -0.44 22.49 -18.83
CA LYS A 349 -1.45 21.94 -17.92
C LYS A 349 -2.61 21.38 -18.74
N GLU A 350 -2.91 20.10 -18.53
CA GLU A 350 -4.01 19.38 -19.16
C GLU A 350 -4.80 18.61 -18.10
N LYS A 351 -6.12 18.55 -18.28
CA LYS A 351 -7.00 17.72 -17.49
C LYS A 351 -7.23 16.41 -18.23
N THR A 352 -7.00 15.29 -17.60
CA THR A 352 -7.09 13.97 -18.21
C THR A 352 -7.64 12.94 -17.21
N GLU A 353 -7.80 11.70 -17.63
CA GLU A 353 -8.21 10.58 -16.76
C GLU A 353 -7.05 9.61 -16.57
N LEU A 354 -6.86 9.17 -15.33
CA LEU A 354 -5.95 8.06 -14.98
C LEU A 354 -6.76 6.86 -14.51
N SER A 355 -6.37 5.67 -14.97
CA SER A 355 -6.88 4.41 -14.43
C SER A 355 -5.78 3.74 -13.60
N GLY A 356 -5.97 3.60 -12.30
CA GLY A 356 -5.11 2.77 -11.46
C GLY A 356 -5.33 1.27 -11.71
N ALA A 357 -4.52 0.42 -11.10
CA ALA A 357 -4.64 -1.05 -11.19
C ALA A 357 -6.04 -1.56 -10.82
N GLY A 358 -6.78 -0.86 -9.97
CA GLY A 358 -8.18 -1.12 -9.62
C GLY A 358 -9.21 -0.73 -10.69
N GLY A 359 -8.78 -0.07 -11.80
CA GLY A 359 -9.60 0.27 -12.97
C GLY A 359 -10.66 1.35 -12.75
N ILE A 360 -10.62 2.07 -11.65
CA ILE A 360 -11.45 3.26 -11.46
C ILE A 360 -10.77 4.42 -12.17
N LYS A 361 -11.52 5.07 -13.06
CA LYS A 361 -11.08 6.29 -13.71
C LYS A 361 -11.14 7.46 -12.72
N GLN A 362 -10.04 8.13 -12.56
CA GLN A 362 -9.93 9.33 -11.75
C GLN A 362 -9.56 10.51 -12.63
N GLU A 363 -10.26 11.62 -12.46
CA GLU A 363 -9.89 12.88 -13.08
C GLU A 363 -8.60 13.40 -12.43
N ILE A 364 -7.61 13.68 -13.25
CA ILE A 364 -6.29 14.12 -12.82
C ILE A 364 -5.83 15.31 -13.64
N TYR A 365 -4.82 16.03 -13.14
CA TYR A 365 -4.12 17.02 -13.94
C TYR A 365 -2.76 16.45 -14.36
N GLN A 366 -2.41 16.65 -15.61
CA GLN A 366 -1.07 16.44 -16.12
C GLN A 366 -0.44 17.80 -16.41
N ALA A 367 0.83 17.99 -16.02
CA ALA A 367 1.56 19.22 -16.27
C ALA A 367 3.05 18.95 -16.37
N GLU A 368 3.81 19.93 -16.81
CA GLU A 368 5.26 19.90 -16.76
C GLU A 368 5.77 20.86 -15.67
N LEU A 369 6.56 20.35 -14.74
CA LEU A 369 7.34 21.18 -13.82
C LEU A 369 8.45 21.86 -14.60
N LYS A 370 8.51 23.20 -14.58
CA LYS A 370 9.59 23.98 -15.23
C LYS A 370 10.96 23.52 -14.78
N THR A 371 11.12 23.29 -13.48
CA THR A 371 12.34 22.79 -12.86
C THR A 371 12.04 21.92 -11.64
N MET A 372 12.84 20.88 -11.48
CA MET A 372 12.89 20.02 -10.31
C MET A 372 14.37 19.76 -9.98
N LYS A 373 14.77 19.90 -8.71
CA LYS A 373 16.15 19.66 -8.28
C LYS A 373 16.23 18.42 -7.40
N ILE A 374 17.12 17.50 -7.76
CA ILE A 374 17.37 16.25 -7.05
C ILE A 374 18.88 16.04 -6.93
N GLY A 375 19.40 15.86 -5.71
CA GLY A 375 20.83 15.60 -5.48
C GLY A 375 21.76 16.69 -6.06
N GLY A 376 21.30 17.96 -6.08
CA GLY A 376 22.03 19.10 -6.66
C GLY A 376 21.86 19.27 -8.17
N LYS A 377 21.28 18.30 -8.88
CA LYS A 377 21.01 18.35 -10.33
C LYS A 377 19.64 18.95 -10.62
N THR A 378 19.57 19.78 -11.67
CA THR A 378 18.32 20.39 -12.13
C THR A 378 17.76 19.65 -13.34
N TYR A 379 16.56 19.15 -13.21
CA TYR A 379 15.75 18.59 -14.30
C TYR A 379 14.76 19.65 -14.78
N LYS A 380 14.57 19.76 -16.10
CA LYS A 380 13.68 20.75 -16.72
C LYS A 380 12.54 20.06 -17.45
N ASN A 381 11.38 20.73 -17.49
CA ASN A 381 10.19 20.28 -18.22
C ASN A 381 9.77 18.85 -17.80
N VAL A 382 9.72 18.63 -16.48
CA VAL A 382 9.49 17.30 -15.91
C VAL A 382 8.00 16.97 -15.94
N LYS A 383 7.61 16.05 -16.81
CA LYS A 383 6.24 15.55 -16.88
C LYS A 383 5.80 14.95 -15.55
N THR A 384 4.69 15.44 -15.02
CA THR A 384 4.19 15.07 -13.70
C THR A 384 2.68 15.01 -13.73
N VAL A 385 2.14 13.98 -13.10
CA VAL A 385 0.71 13.79 -12.88
C VAL A 385 0.36 14.26 -11.48
N PHE A 386 -0.76 14.94 -11.32
CA PHE A 386 -1.30 15.34 -10.03
C PHE A 386 -2.59 14.56 -9.77
N SER A 387 -2.55 13.73 -8.74
CA SER A 387 -3.66 12.86 -8.33
C SER A 387 -3.84 12.93 -6.82
N ASP A 388 -5.05 12.72 -6.34
CA ASP A 388 -5.30 12.65 -4.89
C ASP A 388 -4.68 11.38 -4.31
N ILE A 389 -3.57 11.57 -3.61
CA ILE A 389 -2.88 10.54 -2.81
C ILE A 389 -2.85 10.90 -1.32
N SER A 390 -3.83 11.67 -0.86
CA SER A 390 -3.93 12.15 0.53
C SER A 390 -3.84 11.03 1.57
N HIS A 391 -4.28 9.81 1.23
CA HIS A 391 -4.18 8.63 2.07
C HIS A 391 -2.73 8.18 2.33
N LEU A 392 -1.80 8.48 1.41
CA LEU A 392 -0.37 8.22 1.59
C LEU A 392 0.30 9.36 2.35
N ARG A 393 -0.13 10.61 2.12
CA ARG A 393 0.41 11.81 2.74
C ARG A 393 0.10 11.91 4.24
N LYS A 394 -1.03 11.38 4.70
CA LYS A 394 -1.48 11.47 6.11
C LYS A 394 -0.82 10.45 7.04
N LYS A 395 0.03 9.55 6.55
CA LYS A 395 0.74 8.55 7.37
C LYS A 395 1.99 9.16 8.03
N PRO A 396 2.43 8.66 9.19
CA PRO A 396 3.66 9.13 9.86
C PRO A 396 4.89 9.10 8.95
N ASP A 397 5.02 8.06 8.12
CA ASP A 397 6.09 7.90 7.13
C ASP A 397 5.63 8.32 5.72
N SER A 398 4.93 9.45 5.63
CA SER A 398 4.31 9.94 4.40
C SER A 398 5.33 10.41 3.36
N TYR A 399 4.86 10.47 2.12
CA TYR A 399 5.51 11.13 1.00
C TYR A 399 4.49 11.94 0.19
N ASP A 400 4.98 12.96 -0.53
CA ASP A 400 4.15 13.93 -1.25
C ASP A 400 3.87 13.50 -2.69
N GLY A 401 4.57 12.46 -3.17
CA GLY A 401 4.45 11.94 -4.51
C GLY A 401 5.46 10.82 -4.82
N LEU A 402 5.52 10.44 -6.08
CA LEU A 402 6.39 9.37 -6.59
C LEU A 402 7.25 9.85 -7.75
N LEU A 403 8.45 9.30 -7.84
CA LEU A 403 9.34 9.38 -8.98
C LEU A 403 9.26 8.05 -9.74
N GLY A 404 8.77 8.11 -10.97
CA GLY A 404 8.56 6.94 -11.84
C GLY A 404 9.49 6.94 -13.05
N TYR A 405 8.99 6.36 -14.17
CA TYR A 405 9.74 6.22 -15.41
C TYR A 405 10.51 7.47 -15.86
N PRO A 406 9.93 8.70 -15.84
CA PRO A 406 10.68 9.88 -16.30
C PRO A 406 11.95 10.16 -15.50
N PHE A 407 11.97 9.78 -14.22
CA PHE A 407 13.16 9.89 -13.38
C PHE A 407 14.18 8.79 -13.71
N PHE A 408 13.76 7.52 -13.74
CA PHE A 408 14.65 6.37 -13.99
C PHE A 408 15.22 6.36 -15.42
N SER A 409 14.46 6.84 -16.40
CA SER A 409 14.92 6.91 -17.80
C SER A 409 15.94 8.01 -18.06
N ALA A 410 16.01 9.03 -17.18
CA ALA A 410 16.93 10.16 -17.35
C ALA A 410 18.40 9.78 -17.12
N GLN A 411 18.67 8.79 -16.27
CA GLN A 411 20.04 8.38 -15.93
C GLN A 411 20.05 7.04 -15.17
N PRO A 412 21.17 6.31 -15.22
CA PRO A 412 21.33 5.10 -14.41
C PRO A 412 21.24 5.44 -12.92
N THR A 413 20.46 4.63 -12.20
CA THR A 413 20.12 4.85 -10.79
C THR A 413 20.34 3.58 -9.98
N LEU A 414 20.96 3.70 -8.82
CA LEU A 414 21.09 2.62 -7.86
C LEU A 414 20.30 2.95 -6.60
N ILE A 415 19.42 2.03 -6.22
CA ILE A 415 18.67 2.07 -4.97
C ILE A 415 19.38 1.15 -3.97
N SER A 416 19.90 1.70 -2.89
CA SER A 416 20.50 0.94 -1.80
C SER A 416 19.62 0.98 -0.57
N TYR A 417 18.79 -0.02 -0.41
CA TYR A 417 17.90 -0.13 0.76
C TYR A 417 18.69 -0.24 2.07
N LYS A 418 19.79 -0.99 2.06
CA LYS A 418 20.59 -1.24 3.26
C LYS A 418 21.41 0.00 3.69
N ARG A 419 21.94 0.79 2.74
CA ARG A 419 22.70 2.02 3.04
C ARG A 419 21.80 3.23 3.22
N GLY A 420 20.53 3.16 2.82
CA GLY A 420 19.63 4.31 2.84
C GLY A 420 20.07 5.39 1.87
N GLU A 421 20.50 5.01 0.67
CA GLU A 421 21.02 5.92 -0.34
C GLU A 421 20.48 5.62 -1.73
N ILE A 422 20.21 6.68 -2.48
CA ILE A 422 20.00 6.64 -3.93
C ILE A 422 21.24 7.23 -4.59
N ILE A 423 21.83 6.49 -5.52
CA ILE A 423 23.04 6.91 -6.21
C ILE A 423 22.72 7.09 -7.69
N LEU A 424 23.00 8.29 -8.20
CA LEU A 424 22.83 8.65 -9.61
C LEU A 424 24.18 8.60 -10.32
N PHE A 425 24.18 8.15 -11.57
CA PHE A 425 25.39 8.01 -12.38
C PHE A 425 25.30 8.86 -13.66
N LYS A 426 26.49 9.20 -14.19
CA LYS A 426 26.63 9.92 -15.48
C LYS A 426 26.58 8.95 -16.63
#